data_6aabedd0b06a30521870621d9cfdc343
#
_entry.id   6aabedd0b06a30521870621d9cfdc343
#
_cell.length_a   1.000
_cell.length_b   1.000
_cell.length_c   1.000
_cell.angle_alpha   90.00
_cell.angle_beta   90.00
_cell.angle_gamma   90.00
#
_symmetry.space_group_name_H-M   'P 1'
#
loop_
_entity.id
_entity.type
_entity.pdbx_description
1 polymer ?
#
loop_
_entity_poly.entity_id
_entity_poly.type
_entity_poly.pdbx_seq_one_letter_code
_entity_poly.pdbx_strand_id
1 'polypeptide(L)'
;MITFEMKKNDEKPLEFAYDMRALSQSFFPEHPCEIKEREDWKEQEGYSLSCYFGDELFFHLDLPVGYDKNSVKAAVYRQFSEKANKTLPWGILTGIRPAKIPLRMLFEGKTKEEVRECLKEEYLVSKAKISLVMDVAEKEYEMVKDLDEKNGYSVYIGIPFCPSICQYCSFSSYDYKSYATKVDAYLEALEKEMAAFSLQAGERPLHTIYVGGGTPTSLNEQQLQKLMDMIQKHLDVKKALEFTVEAGRPDSITMEKLEILKRAGVTRISINPQTMKQHTLELLGRNHTVERVNETFWMARKAGFDNINMDVIVGLPEEDEVDFCNTMYKIHELDPDSVTVHTLVIKRASRMRREQMERGGEICPEDTLIPIIQKASEDILRDYGYLPYYMYRQKNKAGTTRNTNQENVAYAKPGKECLYNTLIMEEWETIAALGSGGSTKYVIHEENRMERIENVKSVDDYILRIDEMIERKKKLWH
;
A
#
# COMPACT_ATOMS: atom_id res chain seq x y z
N MET A 1 -18.41 13.99 -22.33
CA MET A 1 -17.65 14.74 -21.30
C MET A 1 -18.60 15.06 -20.16
N ILE A 2 -18.15 14.96 -18.92
CA ILE A 2 -18.91 15.41 -17.74
C ILE A 2 -18.30 16.72 -17.29
N THR A 3 -19.12 17.76 -17.15
CA THR A 3 -18.68 19.09 -16.71
C THR A 3 -19.40 19.45 -15.43
N PHE A 4 -18.63 19.76 -14.38
CA PHE A 4 -19.17 20.40 -13.19
C PHE A 4 -18.92 21.90 -13.24
N GLU A 5 -19.98 22.68 -13.04
CA GLU A 5 -19.89 24.08 -12.73
C GLU A 5 -20.13 24.26 -11.24
N MET A 6 -19.18 24.90 -10.58
CA MET A 6 -19.15 25.00 -9.12
C MET A 6 -18.99 26.46 -8.72
N LYS A 7 -19.66 26.85 -7.64
CA LYS A 7 -19.49 28.19 -7.06
C LYS A 7 -18.02 28.41 -6.69
N LYS A 8 -17.49 29.57 -7.09
CA LYS A 8 -16.13 29.94 -6.67
C LYS A 8 -16.12 30.24 -5.18
N ASN A 9 -15.21 29.60 -4.47
CA ASN A 9 -14.95 29.85 -3.06
C ASN A 9 -13.55 30.46 -2.93
N ASP A 10 -13.47 31.72 -2.52
CA ASP A 10 -12.20 32.46 -2.43
C ASP A 10 -11.33 31.96 -1.27
N GLU A 11 -11.92 31.36 -0.22
CA GLU A 11 -11.18 30.81 0.92
C GLU A 11 -10.59 29.41 0.64
N LYS A 12 -11.31 28.61 -0.16
CA LYS A 12 -10.90 27.23 -0.49
C LYS A 12 -11.23 26.91 -1.95
N PRO A 13 -10.46 27.41 -2.90
CA PRO A 13 -10.71 27.17 -4.31
C PRO A 13 -10.62 25.68 -4.61
N LEU A 14 -11.59 25.15 -5.37
CA LEU A 14 -11.64 23.75 -5.83
C LEU A 14 -11.70 22.68 -4.73
N GLU A 15 -12.20 22.96 -3.54
CA GLU A 15 -12.26 22.02 -2.41
C GLU A 15 -12.87 20.65 -2.80
N PHE A 16 -13.89 20.65 -3.68
CA PHE A 16 -14.59 19.43 -4.12
C PHE A 16 -14.11 18.88 -5.46
N ALA A 17 -13.25 19.58 -6.19
CA ALA A 17 -12.87 19.21 -7.56
C ALA A 17 -12.29 17.80 -7.64
N TYR A 18 -11.47 17.43 -6.68
CA TYR A 18 -10.89 16.11 -6.61
C TYR A 18 -11.95 15.01 -6.43
N ASP A 19 -12.89 15.22 -5.49
CA ASP A 19 -13.94 14.25 -5.18
C ASP A 19 -14.94 14.10 -6.33
N MET A 20 -15.30 15.19 -6.99
CA MET A 20 -16.18 15.17 -8.17
C MET A 20 -15.55 14.38 -9.33
N ARG A 21 -14.27 14.62 -9.61
CA ARG A 21 -13.54 13.81 -10.61
C ARG A 21 -13.49 12.34 -10.22
N ALA A 22 -13.19 12.02 -8.98
CA ALA A 22 -13.10 10.65 -8.50
C ALA A 22 -14.45 9.92 -8.59
N LEU A 23 -15.55 10.57 -8.20
CA LEU A 23 -16.91 10.00 -8.33
C LEU A 23 -17.30 9.83 -9.79
N SER A 24 -17.07 10.84 -10.64
CA SER A 24 -17.36 10.75 -12.08
C SER A 24 -16.64 9.58 -12.73
N GLN A 25 -15.35 9.42 -12.48
CA GLN A 25 -14.55 8.31 -13.01
C GLN A 25 -15.01 6.95 -12.51
N SER A 26 -15.55 6.88 -11.28
CA SER A 26 -16.05 5.62 -10.70
C SER A 26 -17.35 5.17 -11.32
N PHE A 27 -18.23 6.12 -11.69
CA PHE A 27 -19.51 5.82 -12.32
C PHE A 27 -19.42 5.77 -13.84
N PHE A 28 -18.65 6.67 -14.44
CA PHE A 28 -18.58 6.91 -15.89
C PHE A 28 -17.11 6.99 -16.35
N PRO A 29 -16.37 5.89 -16.29
CA PRO A 29 -14.93 5.87 -16.60
C PRO A 29 -14.57 6.30 -18.02
N GLU A 30 -15.49 6.15 -18.96
CA GLU A 30 -15.32 6.53 -20.37
C GLU A 30 -15.51 8.05 -20.61
N HIS A 31 -15.97 8.80 -19.59
CA HIS A 31 -16.28 10.21 -19.75
C HIS A 31 -15.21 11.07 -19.04
N PRO A 32 -14.43 11.87 -19.77
CA PRO A 32 -13.56 12.88 -19.17
C PRO A 32 -14.37 13.83 -18.28
N CYS A 33 -13.79 14.23 -17.14
CA CYS A 33 -14.43 15.14 -16.21
C CYS A 33 -13.69 16.48 -16.15
N GLU A 34 -14.41 17.56 -16.43
CA GLU A 34 -13.95 18.94 -16.31
C GLU A 34 -14.62 19.63 -15.11
N ILE A 35 -13.91 20.53 -14.46
CA ILE A 35 -14.44 21.36 -13.37
C ILE A 35 -14.28 22.83 -13.79
N LYS A 36 -15.38 23.59 -13.75
CA LYS A 36 -15.42 25.02 -14.04
C LYS A 36 -15.90 25.79 -12.81
N GLU A 37 -15.24 26.88 -12.49
CA GLU A 37 -15.68 27.79 -11.44
C GLU A 37 -16.61 28.85 -12.02
N ARG A 38 -17.68 29.14 -11.28
CA ARG A 38 -18.67 30.19 -11.62
C ARG A 38 -18.52 31.37 -10.66
N GLU A 39 -18.10 32.50 -11.22
CA GLU A 39 -17.96 33.73 -10.45
C GLU A 39 -19.29 34.46 -10.18
N ASP A 40 -20.23 34.28 -11.11
CA ASP A 40 -21.58 34.87 -11.04
C ASP A 40 -22.45 34.30 -9.89
N TRP A 41 -22.02 33.19 -9.29
CA TRP A 41 -22.70 32.57 -8.15
C TRP A 41 -22.20 33.09 -6.77
N LYS A 42 -21.25 34.02 -6.73
CA LYS A 42 -20.65 34.53 -5.48
C LYS A 42 -21.65 35.17 -4.50
N GLU A 43 -22.65 35.81 -5.01
CA GLU A 43 -23.65 36.55 -4.20
C GLU A 43 -24.74 35.63 -3.61
N GLN A 44 -24.80 34.38 -4.02
CA GLN A 44 -25.78 33.42 -3.51
C GLN A 44 -25.39 32.91 -2.12
N GLU A 45 -26.35 32.82 -1.20
CA GLU A 45 -26.16 32.15 0.08
C GLU A 45 -25.96 30.65 -0.14
N GLY A 46 -25.04 30.02 0.61
CA GLY A 46 -24.73 28.59 0.50
C GLY A 46 -23.82 28.27 -0.66
N TYR A 47 -23.90 27.04 -1.15
CA TYR A 47 -23.06 26.48 -2.20
C TYR A 47 -23.92 25.91 -3.33
N SER A 48 -23.58 26.23 -4.57
CA SER A 48 -24.28 25.73 -5.76
C SER A 48 -23.35 24.92 -6.66
N LEU A 49 -23.88 23.85 -7.22
CA LEU A 49 -23.17 22.94 -8.11
C LEU A 49 -24.10 22.43 -9.21
N SER A 50 -23.69 22.59 -10.47
CA SER A 50 -24.36 22.00 -11.62
C SER A 50 -23.51 20.93 -12.29
N CYS A 51 -24.13 19.88 -12.78
CA CYS A 51 -23.46 18.81 -13.53
C CYS A 51 -24.10 18.68 -14.92
N TYR A 52 -23.26 18.62 -15.94
CA TYR A 52 -23.66 18.47 -17.34
C TYR A 52 -23.07 17.20 -17.94
N PHE A 53 -23.83 16.54 -18.83
CA PHE A 53 -23.36 15.55 -19.76
C PHE A 53 -23.35 16.15 -21.18
N GLY A 54 -22.15 16.48 -21.69
CA GLY A 54 -22.04 17.33 -22.88
C GLY A 54 -22.57 18.73 -22.55
N ASP A 55 -23.59 19.17 -23.31
CA ASP A 55 -24.26 20.46 -23.13
C ASP A 55 -25.59 20.33 -22.35
N GLU A 56 -26.01 19.14 -21.99
CA GLU A 56 -27.27 18.88 -21.29
C GLU A 56 -27.06 18.94 -19.78
N LEU A 57 -27.83 19.82 -19.11
CA LEU A 57 -27.89 19.88 -17.64
C LEU A 57 -28.47 18.56 -17.11
N PHE A 58 -27.67 17.86 -16.30
CA PHE A 58 -28.10 16.62 -15.68
C PHE A 58 -28.77 16.85 -14.34
N PHE A 59 -28.11 17.64 -13.47
CA PHE A 59 -28.70 18.10 -12.20
C PHE A 59 -28.09 19.41 -11.75
N HIS A 60 -28.83 20.11 -10.88
CA HIS A 60 -28.39 21.25 -10.13
C HIS A 60 -28.67 21.02 -8.65
N LEU A 61 -27.72 21.36 -7.78
CA LEU A 61 -27.80 21.24 -6.33
C LEU A 61 -27.51 22.59 -5.69
N ASP A 62 -28.44 23.04 -4.85
CA ASP A 62 -28.23 24.15 -3.92
C ASP A 62 -28.09 23.57 -2.51
N LEU A 63 -27.03 23.93 -1.85
CA LEU A 63 -26.68 23.45 -0.52
C LEU A 63 -26.75 24.63 0.47
N PRO A 64 -27.33 24.42 1.67
CA PRO A 64 -27.45 25.48 2.65
C PRO A 64 -26.10 25.98 3.16
N VAL A 65 -26.07 27.15 3.79
CA VAL A 65 -24.89 27.62 4.52
C VAL A 65 -24.56 26.63 5.62
N GLY A 66 -23.28 26.25 5.73
CA GLY A 66 -22.81 25.27 6.70
C GLY A 66 -22.89 23.80 6.24
N TYR A 67 -23.12 23.54 4.93
CA TYR A 67 -23.00 22.21 4.35
C TYR A 67 -21.62 21.61 4.66
N ASP A 68 -21.57 20.30 4.81
CA ASP A 68 -20.33 19.55 4.93
C ASP A 68 -19.96 18.86 3.61
N LYS A 69 -18.68 18.51 3.48
CA LYS A 69 -18.12 17.88 2.28
C LYS A 69 -18.78 16.54 1.93
N ASN A 70 -19.14 15.75 2.94
CA ASN A 70 -19.72 14.43 2.72
C ASN A 70 -21.17 14.55 2.22
N SER A 71 -21.92 15.54 2.70
CA SER A 71 -23.28 15.82 2.20
C SER A 71 -23.28 16.13 0.70
N VAL A 72 -22.32 16.95 0.22
CA VAL A 72 -22.17 17.24 -1.23
C VAL A 72 -21.87 15.97 -2.01
N LYS A 73 -20.88 15.18 -1.55
CA LYS A 73 -20.50 13.93 -2.19
C LYS A 73 -21.64 12.92 -2.23
N ALA A 74 -22.40 12.82 -1.15
CA ALA A 74 -23.55 11.91 -1.07
C ALA A 74 -24.69 12.33 -2.01
N ALA A 75 -24.95 13.64 -2.14
CA ALA A 75 -25.95 14.15 -3.08
C ALA A 75 -25.56 13.82 -4.53
N VAL A 76 -24.31 14.11 -4.94
CA VAL A 76 -23.81 13.79 -6.27
C VAL A 76 -23.79 12.26 -6.52
N TYR A 77 -23.38 11.49 -5.52
CA TYR A 77 -23.38 10.01 -5.60
C TYR A 77 -24.78 9.47 -5.91
N ARG A 78 -25.83 9.96 -5.23
CA ARG A 78 -27.21 9.50 -5.44
C ARG A 78 -27.67 9.80 -6.87
N GLN A 79 -27.40 11.01 -7.39
CA GLN A 79 -27.71 11.36 -8.79
C GLN A 79 -27.00 10.46 -9.79
N PHE A 80 -25.71 10.19 -9.57
CA PHE A 80 -24.93 9.32 -10.44
C PHE A 80 -25.37 7.85 -10.34
N SER A 81 -25.67 7.38 -9.14
CA SER A 81 -26.13 6.01 -8.89
C SER A 81 -27.44 5.73 -9.62
N GLU A 82 -28.38 6.67 -9.57
CA GLU A 82 -29.65 6.59 -10.27
C GLU A 82 -29.45 6.57 -11.80
N LYS A 83 -28.69 7.52 -12.34
CA LYS A 83 -28.42 7.59 -13.78
C LYS A 83 -27.71 6.38 -14.34
N ALA A 84 -26.72 5.86 -13.61
CA ALA A 84 -25.92 4.71 -14.01
C ALA A 84 -26.60 3.36 -13.71
N ASN A 85 -27.71 3.37 -12.97
CA ASN A 85 -28.33 2.17 -12.38
C ASN A 85 -27.29 1.26 -11.70
N LYS A 86 -26.40 1.87 -10.91
CA LYS A 86 -25.23 1.22 -10.33
C LYS A 86 -24.92 1.80 -8.95
N THR A 87 -24.52 0.95 -8.02
CA THR A 87 -23.96 1.38 -6.73
C THR A 87 -22.47 1.06 -6.65
N LEU A 88 -21.70 1.89 -5.94
CA LEU A 88 -20.30 1.64 -5.69
C LEU A 88 -20.12 0.98 -4.32
N PRO A 89 -19.29 -0.07 -4.20
CA PRO A 89 -19.11 -0.79 -2.93
C PRO A 89 -18.63 0.09 -1.78
N TRP A 90 -17.83 1.10 -2.07
CA TRP A 90 -17.26 2.05 -1.10
C TRP A 90 -18.03 3.38 -0.99
N GLY A 91 -19.22 3.46 -1.58
CA GLY A 91 -20.03 4.68 -1.53
C GLY A 91 -19.24 5.91 -1.96
N ILE A 92 -19.26 6.93 -1.11
CA ILE A 92 -18.54 8.19 -1.35
C ILE A 92 -17.07 8.19 -0.87
N LEU A 93 -16.58 7.07 -0.34
CA LEU A 93 -15.18 6.95 0.05
C LEU A 93 -14.29 6.85 -1.19
N THR A 94 -13.63 7.95 -1.55
CA THR A 94 -12.72 8.05 -2.70
C THR A 94 -11.25 7.90 -2.33
N GLY A 95 -10.93 7.87 -1.03
CA GLY A 95 -9.57 7.75 -0.49
C GLY A 95 -8.96 6.37 -0.68
N ILE A 96 -7.63 6.30 -0.54
CA ILE A 96 -6.88 5.03 -0.61
C ILE A 96 -6.88 4.27 0.72
N ARG A 97 -7.23 4.91 1.83
CA ARG A 97 -7.23 4.37 3.19
C ARG A 97 -8.64 4.40 3.79
N PRO A 98 -9.51 3.45 3.43
CA PRO A 98 -10.88 3.43 3.95
C PRO A 98 -10.94 3.12 5.45
N ALA A 99 -9.96 2.40 6.01
CA ALA A 99 -9.90 2.07 7.42
C ALA A 99 -9.61 3.28 8.33
N LYS A 100 -9.00 4.35 7.80
CA LYS A 100 -8.64 5.54 8.60
C LYS A 100 -9.85 6.22 9.28
N ILE A 101 -11.01 6.22 8.62
CA ILE A 101 -12.23 6.85 9.17
C ILE A 101 -12.77 6.03 10.36
N PRO A 102 -13.09 4.73 10.22
CA PRO A 102 -13.56 3.94 11.34
C PRO A 102 -12.52 3.84 12.47
N LEU A 103 -11.22 3.71 12.16
CA LEU A 103 -10.16 3.71 13.16
C LEU A 103 -10.18 4.98 14.01
N ARG A 104 -10.24 6.16 13.36
CA ARG A 104 -10.33 7.44 14.05
C ARG A 104 -11.57 7.52 14.95
N MET A 105 -12.73 7.10 14.45
CA MET A 105 -13.97 7.10 15.25
C MET A 105 -13.88 6.20 16.47
N LEU A 106 -13.20 5.05 16.39
CA LEU A 106 -12.92 4.19 17.53
C LEU A 106 -12.04 4.88 18.56
N PHE A 107 -11.00 5.63 18.15
CA PHE A 107 -10.18 6.46 19.06
C PHE A 107 -10.95 7.63 19.68
N GLU A 108 -11.97 8.14 19.00
CA GLU A 108 -12.91 9.15 19.53
C GLU A 108 -13.93 8.53 20.52
N GLY A 109 -13.86 7.23 20.78
CA GLY A 109 -14.72 6.53 21.74
C GLY A 109 -16.09 6.15 21.20
N LYS A 110 -16.31 6.18 19.89
CA LYS A 110 -17.55 5.70 19.26
C LYS A 110 -17.67 4.19 19.39
N THR A 111 -18.88 3.70 19.59
CA THR A 111 -19.17 2.28 19.57
C THR A 111 -19.05 1.73 18.14
N LYS A 112 -18.82 0.42 18.04
CA LYS A 112 -18.75 -0.26 16.74
C LYS A 112 -20.04 -0.10 15.92
N GLU A 113 -21.17 -0.09 16.59
CA GLU A 113 -22.50 0.10 16.00
C GLU A 113 -22.65 1.51 15.41
N GLU A 114 -22.26 2.56 16.16
CA GLU A 114 -22.26 3.95 15.67
C GLU A 114 -21.36 4.13 14.46
N VAL A 115 -20.17 3.49 14.47
CA VAL A 115 -19.23 3.54 13.32
C VAL A 115 -19.84 2.84 12.10
N ARG A 116 -20.46 1.67 12.28
CA ARG A 116 -21.11 0.93 11.18
C ARG A 116 -22.27 1.74 10.59
N GLU A 117 -23.07 2.37 11.43
CA GLU A 117 -24.20 3.19 10.97
C GLU A 117 -23.72 4.44 10.22
N CYS A 118 -22.71 5.12 10.71
CA CYS A 118 -22.08 6.26 10.02
C CYS A 118 -21.54 5.84 8.64
N LEU A 119 -20.81 4.73 8.54
CA LEU A 119 -20.30 4.22 7.27
C LEU A 119 -21.43 3.91 6.28
N LYS A 120 -22.57 3.41 6.76
CA LYS A 120 -23.73 3.07 5.94
C LYS A 120 -24.50 4.32 5.50
N GLU A 121 -24.87 5.19 6.43
CA GLU A 121 -25.82 6.27 6.18
C GLU A 121 -25.13 7.53 5.60
N GLU A 122 -23.97 7.90 6.15
CA GLU A 122 -23.25 9.10 5.71
C GLU A 122 -22.32 8.82 4.53
N TYR A 123 -21.56 7.69 4.60
CA TYR A 123 -20.58 7.34 3.56
C TYR A 123 -21.14 6.43 2.46
N LEU A 124 -22.36 5.90 2.61
CA LEU A 124 -23.05 5.04 1.64
C LEU A 124 -22.24 3.79 1.26
N VAL A 125 -21.47 3.26 2.20
CA VAL A 125 -20.66 2.05 2.03
C VAL A 125 -21.54 0.81 2.07
N SER A 126 -21.27 -0.17 1.19
CA SER A 126 -22.02 -1.43 1.16
C SER A 126 -21.77 -2.28 2.40
N LYS A 127 -22.76 -3.12 2.78
CA LYS A 127 -22.68 -3.99 3.95
C LYS A 127 -21.43 -4.88 3.95
N ALA A 128 -21.05 -5.44 2.79
CA ALA A 128 -19.85 -6.28 2.67
C ALA A 128 -18.58 -5.50 2.98
N LYS A 129 -18.46 -4.26 2.46
CA LYS A 129 -17.27 -3.43 2.70
C LYS A 129 -17.24 -2.82 4.11
N ILE A 130 -18.41 -2.58 4.72
CA ILE A 130 -18.49 -2.23 6.14
C ILE A 130 -17.93 -3.37 7.00
N SER A 131 -18.30 -4.63 6.71
CA SER A 131 -17.76 -5.76 7.46
C SER A 131 -16.23 -5.81 7.35
N LEU A 132 -15.70 -5.79 6.13
CA LEU A 132 -14.25 -5.85 5.89
C LEU A 132 -13.49 -4.69 6.57
N VAL A 133 -13.94 -3.45 6.36
CA VAL A 133 -13.22 -2.28 6.88
C VAL A 133 -13.30 -2.18 8.41
N MET A 134 -14.38 -2.66 9.01
CA MET A 134 -14.51 -2.72 10.47
C MET A 134 -13.58 -3.76 11.08
N ASP A 135 -13.50 -4.96 10.48
CA ASP A 135 -12.56 -5.99 10.94
C ASP A 135 -11.12 -5.47 10.91
N VAL A 136 -10.74 -4.76 9.82
CA VAL A 136 -9.42 -4.12 9.70
C VAL A 136 -9.24 -3.03 10.75
N ALA A 137 -10.17 -2.08 10.87
CA ALA A 137 -10.04 -0.96 11.80
C ALA A 137 -10.00 -1.40 13.27
N GLU A 138 -10.81 -2.41 13.64
CA GLU A 138 -10.80 -3.00 14.98
C GLU A 138 -9.44 -3.64 15.28
N LYS A 139 -8.86 -4.36 14.31
CA LYS A 139 -7.55 -4.97 14.46
C LYS A 139 -6.44 -3.91 14.54
N GLU A 140 -6.46 -2.91 13.65
CA GLU A 140 -5.51 -1.80 13.68
C GLU A 140 -5.56 -1.06 15.02
N TYR A 141 -6.78 -0.78 15.54
CA TYR A 141 -6.96 -0.19 16.86
C TYR A 141 -6.26 -1.00 17.97
N GLU A 142 -6.49 -2.32 18.02
CA GLU A 142 -5.85 -3.20 19.01
C GLU A 142 -4.33 -3.23 18.88
N MET A 143 -3.79 -3.12 17.67
CA MET A 143 -2.35 -3.13 17.43
C MET A 143 -1.64 -1.84 17.87
N VAL A 144 -2.31 -0.69 17.80
CA VAL A 144 -1.63 0.60 17.99
C VAL A 144 -2.08 1.39 19.21
N LYS A 145 -3.20 1.02 19.87
CA LYS A 145 -3.79 1.79 20.99
C LYS A 145 -2.86 2.08 22.17
N ASP A 146 -1.90 1.19 22.41
CA ASP A 146 -0.97 1.27 23.53
C ASP A 146 0.44 1.76 23.10
N LEU A 147 0.63 2.13 21.83
CA LEU A 147 1.90 2.64 21.32
C LEU A 147 2.04 4.15 21.55
N ASP A 148 3.26 4.59 21.82
CA ASP A 148 3.59 6.01 21.90
C ASP A 148 3.67 6.63 20.49
N GLU A 149 2.54 7.13 20.00
CA GLU A 149 2.42 7.70 18.65
C GLU A 149 3.31 8.94 18.43
N LYS A 150 3.53 9.75 19.50
CA LYS A 150 4.22 11.04 19.38
C LYS A 150 5.74 10.90 19.42
N ASN A 151 6.24 10.03 20.28
CA ASN A 151 7.68 9.86 20.48
C ASN A 151 8.21 8.63 19.76
N GLY A 152 7.34 7.64 19.47
CA GLY A 152 7.68 6.44 18.75
C GLY A 152 8.05 6.69 17.30
N TYR A 153 8.81 5.78 16.74
CA TYR A 153 9.14 5.78 15.32
C TYR A 153 9.42 4.38 14.80
N SER A 154 9.33 4.24 13.50
CA SER A 154 9.74 3.04 12.76
C SER A 154 10.79 3.36 11.71
N VAL A 155 11.58 2.35 11.33
CA VAL A 155 12.63 2.49 10.33
C VAL A 155 12.33 1.58 9.13
N TYR A 156 12.33 2.16 7.95
CA TYR A 156 12.38 1.45 6.67
C TYR A 156 13.80 1.50 6.11
N ILE A 157 14.33 0.35 5.72
CA ILE A 157 15.67 0.24 5.11
C ILE A 157 15.51 -0.30 3.70
N GLY A 158 15.81 0.54 2.71
CA GLY A 158 15.67 0.21 1.30
C GLY A 158 16.90 -0.51 0.76
N ILE A 159 16.73 -1.73 0.24
CA ILE A 159 17.75 -2.48 -0.52
C ILE A 159 17.24 -2.59 -1.97
N PRO A 160 17.73 -1.76 -2.89
CA PRO A 160 17.12 -1.61 -4.21
C PRO A 160 17.53 -2.70 -5.22
N PHE A 161 18.13 -3.78 -4.77
CA PHE A 161 18.65 -4.84 -5.64
C PHE A 161 17.70 -6.01 -5.73
N CYS A 162 17.55 -6.60 -6.94
CA CYS A 162 16.78 -7.81 -7.19
C CYS A 162 17.60 -8.81 -8.02
N PRO A 163 17.37 -10.14 -7.90
CA PRO A 163 18.03 -11.13 -8.75
C PRO A 163 17.71 -10.95 -10.24
N SER A 164 16.50 -10.50 -10.54
CA SER A 164 16.01 -10.06 -11.85
C SER A 164 14.81 -9.14 -11.66
N ILE A 165 14.50 -8.30 -12.66
CA ILE A 165 13.38 -7.34 -12.58
C ILE A 165 12.13 -7.98 -13.18
N CYS A 166 11.09 -8.16 -12.37
CA CYS A 166 9.80 -8.70 -12.81
C CYS A 166 9.09 -7.74 -13.79
N GLN A 167 8.32 -8.28 -14.73
CA GLN A 167 7.64 -7.53 -15.79
C GLN A 167 6.67 -6.44 -15.26
N TYR A 168 5.94 -6.76 -14.19
CA TYR A 168 4.96 -5.87 -13.57
C TYR A 168 5.55 -4.86 -12.60
N CYS A 169 6.82 -5.05 -12.17
CA CYS A 169 7.42 -4.26 -11.11
C CYS A 169 7.55 -2.78 -11.49
N SER A 170 7.12 -1.91 -10.58
CA SER A 170 7.20 -0.46 -10.74
C SER A 170 8.11 0.22 -9.69
N PHE A 171 8.70 -0.56 -8.79
CA PHE A 171 9.65 -0.05 -7.82
C PHE A 171 10.98 0.31 -8.49
N SER A 172 11.71 1.26 -7.92
CA SER A 172 13.08 1.58 -8.33
C SER A 172 14.00 0.44 -7.89
N SER A 173 14.07 -0.62 -8.69
CA SER A 173 14.91 -1.79 -8.43
C SER A 173 15.94 -1.97 -9.55
N TYR A 174 17.07 -2.51 -9.17
CA TYR A 174 18.23 -2.73 -10.02
C TYR A 174 18.59 -4.21 -10.05
N ASP A 175 18.96 -4.71 -11.22
CA ASP A 175 19.48 -6.06 -11.34
C ASP A 175 20.80 -6.20 -10.57
N TYR A 176 20.83 -7.13 -9.61
CA TYR A 176 21.97 -7.30 -8.72
C TYR A 176 23.27 -7.57 -9.48
N LYS A 177 23.24 -8.40 -10.54
CA LYS A 177 24.44 -8.72 -11.32
C LYS A 177 25.06 -7.49 -11.97
N SER A 178 24.23 -6.61 -12.50
CA SER A 178 24.66 -5.37 -13.15
C SER A 178 25.25 -4.35 -12.17
N TYR A 179 24.85 -4.42 -10.90
CA TYR A 179 25.27 -3.50 -9.84
C TYR A 179 26.20 -4.13 -8.80
N ALA A 180 26.64 -5.36 -8.99
CA ALA A 180 27.43 -6.13 -8.00
C ALA A 180 28.64 -5.36 -7.46
N THR A 181 29.35 -4.60 -8.32
CA THR A 181 30.53 -3.80 -7.95
C THR A 181 30.21 -2.57 -7.13
N LYS A 182 28.92 -2.16 -7.04
CA LYS A 182 28.48 -0.95 -6.33
C LYS A 182 27.79 -1.27 -4.99
N VAL A 183 27.45 -2.55 -4.75
CA VAL A 183 26.69 -2.95 -3.55
C VAL A 183 27.43 -2.59 -2.28
N ASP A 184 28.76 -2.85 -2.21
CA ASP A 184 29.53 -2.56 -1.01
C ASP A 184 29.61 -1.06 -0.71
N ALA A 185 29.82 -0.22 -1.75
CA ALA A 185 29.78 1.23 -1.62
C ALA A 185 28.38 1.74 -1.24
N TYR A 186 27.32 1.08 -1.73
CA TYR A 186 25.94 1.38 -1.32
C TYR A 186 25.71 1.08 0.17
N LEU A 187 26.18 -0.06 0.66
CA LEU A 187 26.07 -0.42 2.07
C LEU A 187 26.86 0.52 2.97
N GLU A 188 28.02 0.99 2.53
CA GLU A 188 28.81 2.01 3.25
C GLU A 188 28.08 3.35 3.34
N ALA A 189 27.46 3.80 2.25
CA ALA A 189 26.63 5.00 2.26
C ALA A 189 25.40 4.83 3.18
N LEU A 190 24.76 3.68 3.12
CA LEU A 190 23.60 3.35 3.97
C LEU A 190 23.99 3.32 5.46
N GLU A 191 25.17 2.80 5.80
CA GLU A 191 25.66 2.82 7.20
C GLU A 191 25.89 4.25 7.70
N LYS A 192 26.44 5.14 6.86
CA LYS A 192 26.58 6.57 7.22
C LYS A 192 25.23 7.22 7.50
N GLU A 193 24.23 6.98 6.66
CA GLU A 193 22.91 7.52 6.85
C GLU A 193 22.27 6.98 8.13
N MET A 194 22.39 5.67 8.37
CA MET A 194 21.86 5.01 9.56
C MET A 194 22.52 5.53 10.85
N ALA A 195 23.84 5.70 10.85
CA ALA A 195 24.57 6.25 11.98
C ALA A 195 24.12 7.67 12.31
N ALA A 196 24.00 8.54 11.31
CA ALA A 196 23.55 9.92 11.50
C ALA A 196 22.09 9.96 12.01
N PHE A 197 21.23 9.14 11.42
CA PHE A 197 19.83 9.03 11.83
C PHE A 197 19.69 8.52 13.28
N SER A 198 20.45 7.48 13.67
CA SER A 198 20.42 6.93 15.02
C SER A 198 20.77 7.97 16.08
N LEU A 199 21.77 8.81 15.84
CA LEU A 199 22.12 9.92 16.73
C LEU A 199 20.97 10.93 16.88
N GLN A 200 20.26 11.20 15.80
CA GLN A 200 19.12 12.12 15.81
C GLN A 200 17.87 11.53 16.48
N ALA A 201 17.62 10.24 16.29
CA ALA A 201 16.50 9.53 16.92
C ALA A 201 16.66 9.50 18.45
N GLY A 202 17.92 9.40 18.94
CA GLY A 202 18.22 9.41 20.37
C GLY A 202 17.57 8.24 21.11
N GLU A 203 16.91 8.53 22.23
CA GLU A 203 16.24 7.52 23.08
C GLU A 203 14.78 7.27 22.75
N ARG A 204 14.27 7.76 21.59
CA ARG A 204 12.89 7.55 21.18
C ARG A 204 12.58 6.06 21.02
N PRO A 205 11.34 5.63 21.38
CA PRO A 205 10.94 4.23 21.19
C PRO A 205 10.97 3.82 19.72
N LEU A 206 11.77 2.82 19.38
CA LEU A 206 11.78 2.17 18.08
C LEU A 206 10.74 1.05 18.05
N HIS A 207 9.64 1.23 17.31
CA HIS A 207 8.59 0.23 17.26
C HIS A 207 8.87 -0.85 16.25
N THR A 208 9.22 -0.49 15.00
CA THR A 208 9.48 -1.51 13.98
C THR A 208 10.71 -1.21 13.12
N ILE A 209 11.35 -2.28 12.62
CA ILE A 209 12.38 -2.25 11.59
C ILE A 209 11.86 -3.04 10.40
N TYR A 210 11.84 -2.43 9.22
CA TYR A 210 11.42 -3.07 7.99
C TYR A 210 12.47 -2.93 6.90
N VAL A 211 13.02 -4.05 6.42
CA VAL A 211 14.01 -4.09 5.35
C VAL A 211 13.34 -4.61 4.07
N GLY A 212 13.28 -3.76 3.07
CA GLY A 212 12.56 -4.07 1.83
C GLY A 212 13.08 -3.32 0.63
N GLY A 213 12.22 -3.08 -0.39
CA GLY A 213 12.51 -2.29 -1.59
C GLY A 213 12.60 -3.13 -2.85
N GLY A 214 13.76 -3.68 -3.16
CA GLY A 214 13.95 -4.71 -4.17
C GLY A 214 13.77 -6.09 -3.52
N THR A 215 14.88 -6.73 -3.23
CA THR A 215 14.88 -8.01 -2.50
C THR A 215 16.14 -8.08 -1.64
N PRO A 216 16.07 -7.84 -0.33
CA PRO A 216 17.24 -7.85 0.56
C PRO A 216 18.08 -9.11 0.48
N THR A 217 17.45 -10.28 0.27
CA THR A 217 18.13 -11.56 0.09
C THR A 217 18.84 -11.70 -1.26
N SER A 218 18.78 -10.70 -2.15
CA SER A 218 19.65 -10.65 -3.34
C SER A 218 21.12 -10.38 -3.01
N LEU A 219 21.38 -9.78 -1.85
CA LEU A 219 22.73 -9.62 -1.30
C LEU A 219 23.37 -11.01 -1.09
N ASN A 220 24.68 -11.13 -1.30
CA ASN A 220 25.39 -12.34 -0.91
C ASN A 220 25.47 -12.45 0.63
N GLU A 221 25.92 -13.58 1.13
CA GLU A 221 25.92 -13.90 2.57
C GLU A 221 26.76 -12.89 3.37
N GLN A 222 27.91 -12.47 2.84
CA GLN A 222 28.79 -11.50 3.50
C GLN A 222 28.14 -10.10 3.54
N GLN A 223 27.53 -9.68 2.44
CA GLN A 223 26.84 -8.39 2.35
C GLN A 223 25.59 -8.37 3.23
N LEU A 224 24.85 -9.49 3.29
CA LEU A 224 23.69 -9.60 4.16
C LEU A 224 24.11 -9.59 5.64
N GLN A 225 25.21 -10.28 5.99
CA GLN A 225 25.76 -10.21 7.36
C GLN A 225 26.17 -8.77 7.69
N LYS A 226 26.90 -8.08 6.80
CA LYS A 226 27.27 -6.65 6.98
C LYS A 226 26.03 -5.78 7.22
N LEU A 227 24.95 -5.98 6.45
CA LEU A 227 23.69 -5.28 6.62
C LEU A 227 23.09 -5.53 8.02
N MET A 228 23.06 -6.77 8.45
CA MET A 228 22.52 -7.10 9.79
C MET A 228 23.38 -6.54 10.91
N ASP A 229 24.71 -6.60 10.79
CA ASP A 229 25.66 -6.08 11.79
C ASP A 229 25.49 -4.55 11.95
N MET A 230 25.35 -3.79 10.85
CA MET A 230 25.15 -2.34 10.96
C MET A 230 23.76 -1.97 11.51
N ILE A 231 22.73 -2.75 11.23
CA ILE A 231 21.41 -2.57 11.85
C ILE A 231 21.51 -2.76 13.36
N GLN A 232 22.12 -3.85 13.82
CA GLN A 232 22.32 -4.12 15.26
C GLN A 232 23.23 -3.10 15.95
N LYS A 233 24.19 -2.53 15.22
CA LYS A 233 25.12 -1.51 15.75
C LYS A 233 24.46 -0.16 15.98
N HIS A 234 23.53 0.23 15.09
CA HIS A 234 22.98 1.59 15.08
C HIS A 234 21.53 1.67 15.55
N LEU A 235 20.77 0.56 15.56
CA LEU A 235 19.38 0.53 16.00
C LEU A 235 19.21 -0.43 17.17
N ASP A 236 18.32 -0.09 18.10
CA ASP A 236 18.02 -0.94 19.26
C ASP A 236 17.05 -2.07 18.87
N VAL A 237 17.59 -3.05 18.13
CA VAL A 237 16.81 -4.22 17.63
C VAL A 237 16.09 -4.95 18.76
N LYS A 238 16.66 -4.96 19.98
CA LYS A 238 16.08 -5.68 21.12
C LYS A 238 14.81 -5.03 21.67
N LYS A 239 14.66 -3.71 21.46
CA LYS A 239 13.46 -2.97 21.87
C LYS A 239 12.41 -2.93 20.79
N ALA A 240 12.78 -3.18 19.52
CA ALA A 240 11.82 -3.22 18.42
C ALA A 240 10.78 -4.33 18.64
N LEU A 241 9.50 -3.99 18.46
CA LEU A 241 8.39 -4.92 18.58
C LEU A 241 8.33 -5.87 17.38
N GLU A 242 8.77 -5.39 16.22
CA GLU A 242 8.82 -6.17 14.98
C GLU A 242 10.10 -5.85 14.20
N PHE A 243 10.76 -6.89 13.68
CA PHE A 243 11.84 -6.77 12.72
C PHE A 243 11.50 -7.63 11.50
N THR A 244 11.05 -6.98 10.42
CA THR A 244 10.65 -7.64 9.18
C THR A 244 11.72 -7.49 8.11
N VAL A 245 11.99 -8.57 7.36
CA VAL A 245 12.85 -8.57 6.18
C VAL A 245 12.11 -9.21 5.00
N GLU A 246 12.04 -8.50 3.87
CA GLU A 246 11.52 -9.06 2.63
C GLU A 246 12.51 -10.08 2.03
N ALA A 247 12.19 -11.36 2.10
CA ALA A 247 12.84 -12.41 1.35
C ALA A 247 11.97 -12.81 0.14
N GLY A 248 11.46 -11.79 -0.57
CA GLY A 248 10.37 -11.90 -1.53
C GLY A 248 10.63 -12.73 -2.80
N ARG A 249 11.87 -13.19 -3.01
CA ARG A 249 12.28 -13.96 -4.17
C ARG A 249 12.85 -15.32 -3.75
N PRO A 250 12.11 -16.42 -3.91
CA PRO A 250 12.56 -17.77 -3.55
C PRO A 250 13.90 -18.18 -4.16
N ASP A 251 14.22 -17.66 -5.35
CA ASP A 251 15.49 -17.90 -6.04
C ASP A 251 16.71 -17.19 -5.41
N SER A 252 16.48 -16.28 -4.47
CA SER A 252 17.55 -15.54 -3.76
C SER A 252 17.85 -16.05 -2.34
N ILE A 253 17.10 -17.04 -1.86
CA ILE A 253 17.13 -17.51 -0.49
C ILE A 253 18.02 -18.77 -0.37
N THR A 254 18.94 -18.76 0.61
CA THR A 254 19.73 -19.93 1.04
C THR A 254 19.51 -20.17 2.54
N MET A 255 19.83 -21.38 3.03
CA MET A 255 19.76 -21.66 4.46
C MET A 255 20.67 -20.73 5.25
N GLU A 256 21.88 -20.47 4.78
CA GLU A 256 22.84 -19.58 5.42
C GLU A 256 22.29 -18.15 5.57
N LYS A 257 21.65 -17.60 4.54
CA LYS A 257 20.98 -16.29 4.63
C LYS A 257 19.86 -16.28 5.65
N LEU A 258 19.04 -17.32 5.71
CA LEU A 258 17.98 -17.42 6.72
C LEU A 258 18.54 -17.50 8.14
N GLU A 259 19.64 -18.22 8.35
CA GLU A 259 20.33 -18.27 9.63
C GLU A 259 20.94 -16.93 10.02
N ILE A 260 21.52 -16.19 9.06
CA ILE A 260 22.01 -14.80 9.29
C ILE A 260 20.87 -13.91 9.79
N LEU A 261 19.74 -13.92 9.08
CA LEU A 261 18.56 -13.12 9.46
C LEU A 261 18.05 -13.53 10.86
N LYS A 262 17.95 -14.82 11.13
CA LYS A 262 17.45 -15.30 12.43
C LYS A 262 18.36 -14.92 13.58
N ARG A 263 19.70 -15.05 13.43
CA ARG A 263 20.68 -14.62 14.42
C ARG A 263 20.65 -13.12 14.65
N ALA A 264 20.32 -12.33 13.64
CA ALA A 264 20.18 -10.88 13.76
C ALA A 264 18.93 -10.42 14.51
N GLY A 265 18.03 -11.33 14.86
CA GLY A 265 16.79 -11.00 15.59
C GLY A 265 15.60 -10.70 14.68
N VAL A 266 15.67 -11.05 13.39
CA VAL A 266 14.52 -10.90 12.48
C VAL A 266 13.37 -11.77 12.98
N THR A 267 12.21 -11.14 13.21
CA THR A 267 11.00 -11.80 13.74
C THR A 267 10.05 -12.25 12.65
N ARG A 268 10.04 -11.56 11.50
CA ARG A 268 9.13 -11.80 10.39
C ARG A 268 9.85 -11.73 9.05
N ILE A 269 9.51 -12.62 8.14
CA ILE A 269 9.99 -12.58 6.74
C ILE A 269 8.82 -12.71 5.77
N SER A 270 9.04 -12.30 4.53
CA SER A 270 8.09 -12.59 3.45
C SER A 270 8.73 -13.49 2.39
N ILE A 271 7.99 -14.51 1.93
CA ILE A 271 8.35 -15.37 0.81
C ILE A 271 7.22 -15.26 -0.20
N ASN A 272 7.45 -14.53 -1.31
CA ASN A 272 6.36 -14.07 -2.17
C ASN A 272 6.27 -14.88 -3.48
N PRO A 273 5.37 -15.88 -3.57
CA PRO A 273 5.17 -16.64 -4.80
C PRO A 273 4.54 -15.80 -5.91
N GLN A 274 3.64 -14.89 -5.56
CA GLN A 274 2.72 -14.13 -6.41
C GLN A 274 1.63 -15.00 -7.04
N THR A 275 1.97 -16.18 -7.50
CA THR A 275 1.10 -17.26 -7.98
C THR A 275 1.76 -18.62 -7.81
N MET A 276 0.99 -19.68 -7.76
CA MET A 276 1.45 -21.08 -7.75
C MET A 276 1.15 -21.78 -9.11
N LYS A 277 1.05 -20.99 -10.20
CA LYS A 277 0.95 -21.45 -11.59
C LYS A 277 2.28 -21.20 -12.30
N GLN A 278 2.99 -22.29 -12.65
CA GLN A 278 4.34 -22.22 -13.21
C GLN A 278 4.43 -21.37 -14.47
N HIS A 279 3.49 -21.56 -15.39
CA HIS A 279 3.43 -20.79 -16.64
C HIS A 279 3.35 -19.28 -16.40
N THR A 280 2.52 -18.85 -15.44
CA THR A 280 2.41 -17.43 -15.10
C THR A 280 3.70 -16.88 -14.49
N LEU A 281 4.40 -17.63 -13.64
CA LEU A 281 5.72 -17.23 -13.12
C LEU A 281 6.71 -16.94 -14.26
N GLU A 282 6.72 -17.75 -15.31
CA GLU A 282 7.56 -17.57 -16.49
C GLU A 282 7.18 -16.27 -17.25
N LEU A 283 5.87 -16.03 -17.48
CA LEU A 283 5.38 -14.81 -18.09
C LEU A 283 5.76 -13.55 -17.30
N LEU A 284 5.80 -13.63 -15.97
CA LEU A 284 6.17 -12.53 -15.10
C LEU A 284 7.69 -12.29 -15.05
N GLY A 285 8.51 -13.13 -15.67
CA GLY A 285 9.97 -13.07 -15.60
C GLY A 285 10.52 -13.43 -14.21
N ARG A 286 9.83 -14.30 -13.48
CA ARG A 286 10.29 -14.83 -12.19
C ARG A 286 11.03 -16.15 -12.40
N ASN A 287 12.33 -16.15 -12.06
CA ASN A 287 13.24 -17.26 -12.36
C ASN A 287 13.22 -18.36 -11.28
N HIS A 288 12.05 -18.67 -10.72
CA HIS A 288 11.89 -19.77 -9.77
C HIS A 288 10.69 -20.63 -10.13
N THR A 289 10.70 -21.85 -9.63
CA THR A 289 9.59 -22.79 -9.81
C THR A 289 8.67 -22.80 -8.60
N VAL A 290 7.49 -23.40 -8.76
CA VAL A 290 6.54 -23.63 -7.65
C VAL A 290 7.18 -24.53 -6.58
N GLU A 291 7.93 -25.54 -6.99
CA GLU A 291 8.68 -26.42 -6.08
C GLU A 291 9.68 -25.62 -5.24
N ARG A 292 10.36 -24.65 -5.87
CA ARG A 292 11.32 -23.78 -5.15
C ARG A 292 10.64 -22.92 -4.10
N VAL A 293 9.41 -22.47 -4.32
CA VAL A 293 8.61 -21.79 -3.28
C VAL A 293 8.41 -22.71 -2.08
N ASN A 294 7.96 -23.94 -2.33
CA ASN A 294 7.71 -24.94 -1.28
C ASN A 294 9.01 -25.26 -0.48
N GLU A 295 10.10 -25.55 -1.19
CA GLU A 295 11.41 -25.81 -0.58
C GLU A 295 11.85 -24.64 0.31
N THR A 296 11.74 -23.42 -0.19
CA THR A 296 12.17 -22.22 0.51
C THR A 296 11.32 -21.95 1.75
N PHE A 297 10.03 -22.20 1.67
CA PHE A 297 9.12 -22.05 2.82
C PHE A 297 9.50 -23.01 3.95
N TRP A 298 9.69 -24.29 3.63
CA TRP A 298 10.09 -25.28 4.64
C TRP A 298 11.53 -25.07 5.14
N MET A 299 12.40 -24.53 4.30
CA MET A 299 13.74 -24.09 4.70
C MET A 299 13.67 -22.97 5.74
N ALA A 300 12.78 -21.99 5.55
CA ALA A 300 12.55 -20.90 6.51
C ALA A 300 11.96 -21.41 7.83
N ARG A 301 11.00 -22.33 7.78
CA ARG A 301 10.49 -23.02 8.98
C ARG A 301 11.60 -23.75 9.73
N LYS A 302 12.46 -24.48 9.02
CA LYS A 302 13.62 -25.17 9.61
C LYS A 302 14.63 -24.21 10.23
N ALA A 303 14.82 -23.02 9.66
CA ALA A 303 15.64 -21.96 10.24
C ALA A 303 15.00 -21.30 11.49
N GLY A 304 13.77 -21.67 11.85
CA GLY A 304 13.08 -21.23 13.05
C GLY A 304 12.18 -20.00 12.86
N PHE A 305 11.81 -19.65 11.61
CA PHE A 305 10.82 -18.58 11.37
C PHE A 305 9.40 -19.12 11.59
N ASP A 306 8.68 -18.47 12.48
CA ASP A 306 7.30 -18.72 12.87
C ASP A 306 6.35 -17.55 12.54
N ASN A 307 6.83 -16.59 11.75
CA ASN A 307 6.04 -15.52 11.16
C ASN A 307 6.50 -15.30 9.71
N ILE A 308 5.84 -16.02 8.79
CA ILE A 308 6.13 -15.99 7.35
C ILE A 308 4.91 -15.47 6.60
N ASN A 309 5.08 -14.39 5.88
CA ASN A 309 4.07 -13.84 4.97
C ASN A 309 4.27 -14.37 3.56
N MET A 310 3.17 -14.56 2.83
CA MET A 310 3.19 -14.87 1.40
C MET A 310 2.32 -13.87 0.64
N ASP A 311 2.90 -13.20 -0.38
CA ASP A 311 2.13 -12.30 -1.24
C ASP A 311 1.64 -13.05 -2.47
N VAL A 312 0.38 -12.77 -2.83
CA VAL A 312 -0.26 -13.23 -4.07
C VAL A 312 -0.86 -12.05 -4.82
N ILE A 313 -1.00 -12.20 -6.14
CA ILE A 313 -1.54 -11.13 -7.00
C ILE A 313 -2.76 -11.64 -7.75
N VAL A 314 -3.88 -10.95 -7.59
CA VAL A 314 -5.11 -11.14 -8.38
C VAL A 314 -5.00 -10.38 -9.70
N GLY A 315 -5.47 -10.99 -10.77
CA GLY A 315 -5.51 -10.35 -12.08
C GLY A 315 -4.22 -10.50 -12.89
N LEU A 316 -3.45 -11.54 -12.62
CA LEU A 316 -2.27 -11.88 -13.42
C LEU A 316 -2.65 -12.32 -14.84
N PRO A 317 -1.77 -12.08 -15.84
CA PRO A 317 -2.01 -12.53 -17.20
C PRO A 317 -2.26 -14.02 -17.27
N GLU A 318 -3.23 -14.41 -18.11
CA GLU A 318 -3.61 -15.82 -18.38
C GLU A 318 -4.01 -16.60 -17.11
N GLU A 319 -4.50 -15.90 -16.08
CA GLU A 319 -5.12 -16.49 -14.90
C GLU A 319 -6.60 -16.12 -14.79
N ASP A 320 -7.40 -17.11 -14.45
CA ASP A 320 -8.81 -16.98 -14.12
C ASP A 320 -9.06 -17.22 -12.61
N GLU A 321 -10.33 -17.29 -12.22
CA GLU A 321 -10.74 -17.56 -10.85
C GLU A 321 -10.25 -18.93 -10.36
N VAL A 322 -10.28 -19.96 -11.22
CA VAL A 322 -9.87 -21.33 -10.88
C VAL A 322 -8.36 -21.39 -10.61
N ASP A 323 -7.56 -20.74 -11.45
CA ASP A 323 -6.11 -20.64 -11.27
C ASP A 323 -5.75 -19.96 -9.94
N PHE A 324 -6.46 -18.85 -9.64
CA PHE A 324 -6.23 -18.14 -8.38
C PHE A 324 -6.67 -18.97 -7.16
N CYS A 325 -7.82 -19.62 -7.20
CA CYS A 325 -8.25 -20.51 -6.12
C CYS A 325 -7.25 -21.67 -5.91
N ASN A 326 -6.74 -22.26 -6.98
CA ASN A 326 -5.70 -23.27 -6.91
C ASN A 326 -4.41 -22.75 -6.26
N THR A 327 -4.04 -21.51 -6.54
CA THR A 327 -2.93 -20.81 -5.85
C THR A 327 -3.21 -20.72 -4.36
N MET A 328 -4.41 -20.29 -3.95
CA MET A 328 -4.77 -20.15 -2.53
C MET A 328 -4.77 -21.48 -1.80
N TYR A 329 -5.24 -22.56 -2.40
CA TYR A 329 -5.20 -23.90 -1.80
C TYR A 329 -3.77 -24.41 -1.60
N LYS A 330 -2.89 -24.23 -2.58
CA LYS A 330 -1.46 -24.58 -2.45
C LYS A 330 -0.75 -23.76 -1.39
N ILE A 331 -1.10 -22.50 -1.23
CA ILE A 331 -0.58 -21.65 -0.14
C ILE A 331 -1.10 -22.13 1.21
N HIS A 332 -2.39 -22.49 1.29
CA HIS A 332 -2.92 -23.06 2.51
C HIS A 332 -2.21 -24.36 2.95
N GLU A 333 -1.84 -25.25 2.00
CA GLU A 333 -1.07 -26.45 2.31
C GLU A 333 0.30 -26.14 2.94
N LEU A 334 0.89 -25.00 2.65
CA LEU A 334 2.13 -24.52 3.31
C LEU A 334 1.86 -23.93 4.70
N ASP A 335 0.64 -23.49 4.96
CA ASP A 335 0.20 -22.93 6.22
C ASP A 335 1.05 -21.72 6.69
N PRO A 336 1.18 -20.64 5.87
CA PRO A 336 1.87 -19.42 6.28
C PRO A 336 1.17 -18.75 7.46
N ASP A 337 1.83 -17.76 8.06
CA ASP A 337 1.27 -17.03 9.19
C ASP A 337 0.44 -15.83 8.74
N SER A 338 0.74 -15.31 7.56
CA SER A 338 -0.05 -14.26 6.91
C SER A 338 0.00 -14.39 5.39
N VAL A 339 -1.04 -13.88 4.74
CA VAL A 339 -1.15 -13.81 3.27
C VAL A 339 -1.58 -12.40 2.88
N THR A 340 -0.87 -11.78 1.94
CA THR A 340 -1.25 -10.50 1.38
C THR A 340 -1.77 -10.69 -0.04
N VAL A 341 -3.04 -10.33 -0.26
CA VAL A 341 -3.70 -10.41 -1.56
C VAL A 341 -3.61 -9.05 -2.22
N HIS A 342 -2.75 -8.94 -3.22
CA HIS A 342 -2.60 -7.75 -4.05
C HIS A 342 -3.46 -7.84 -5.30
N THR A 343 -3.89 -6.70 -5.84
CA THR A 343 -4.46 -6.64 -7.18
C THR A 343 -3.44 -6.06 -8.14
N LEU A 344 -3.26 -6.69 -9.30
CA LEU A 344 -2.33 -6.23 -10.32
C LEU A 344 -2.70 -4.84 -10.81
N VAL A 345 -1.76 -3.93 -10.75
CA VAL A 345 -1.86 -2.61 -11.37
C VAL A 345 -0.67 -2.39 -12.29
N ILE A 346 -0.95 -2.27 -13.57
CA ILE A 346 0.06 -1.99 -14.59
C ILE A 346 0.42 -0.51 -14.52
N LYS A 347 1.52 -0.19 -13.85
CA LYS A 347 2.02 1.19 -13.72
C LYS A 347 2.85 1.59 -14.93
N ARG A 348 2.92 2.91 -15.22
CA ARG A 348 3.64 3.46 -16.39
C ARG A 348 5.09 3.02 -16.50
N ALA A 349 5.77 2.80 -15.37
CA ALA A 349 7.18 2.41 -15.32
C ALA A 349 7.44 0.91 -15.56
N SER A 350 6.41 0.05 -15.54
CA SER A 350 6.56 -1.39 -15.71
C SER A 350 6.88 -1.76 -17.17
N ARG A 351 7.63 -2.85 -17.36
CA ARG A 351 7.89 -3.41 -18.70
C ARG A 351 6.60 -3.88 -19.36
N MET A 352 5.71 -4.51 -18.59
CA MET A 352 4.40 -4.96 -19.03
C MET A 352 3.57 -3.83 -19.68
N ARG A 353 3.65 -2.59 -19.15
CA ARG A 353 2.96 -1.44 -19.77
C ARG A 353 3.53 -1.07 -21.13
N ARG A 354 4.84 -1.14 -21.30
CA ARG A 354 5.51 -0.87 -22.58
C ARG A 354 5.09 -1.89 -23.64
N GLU A 355 5.12 -3.18 -23.30
CA GLU A 355 4.69 -4.26 -24.18
C GLU A 355 3.20 -4.17 -24.54
N GLN A 356 2.35 -3.79 -23.59
CA GLN A 356 0.92 -3.55 -23.87
C GLN A 356 0.71 -2.43 -24.89
N MET A 357 1.49 -1.35 -24.79
CA MET A 357 1.41 -0.23 -25.74
C MET A 357 1.90 -0.63 -27.14
N GLU A 358 2.93 -1.48 -27.23
CA GLU A 358 3.52 -1.93 -28.50
C GLU A 358 2.65 -2.97 -29.21
N ARG A 359 2.01 -3.88 -28.49
CA ARG A 359 1.22 -5.00 -29.06
C ARG A 359 -0.24 -4.66 -29.30
N GLY A 360 -0.78 -3.65 -28.64
CA GLY A 360 -2.21 -3.29 -28.67
C GLY A 360 -3.10 -4.40 -28.10
N GLY A 361 -3.73 -4.18 -26.96
CA GLY A 361 -4.65 -5.14 -26.33
C GLY A 361 -4.59 -5.12 -24.82
N GLU A 362 -5.56 -5.73 -24.17
CA GLU A 362 -5.59 -5.91 -22.71
C GLU A 362 -4.79 -7.17 -22.34
N ILE A 363 -3.90 -7.06 -21.37
CA ILE A 363 -3.04 -8.17 -20.90
C ILE A 363 -3.66 -8.88 -19.69
N CYS A 364 -4.62 -8.22 -19.01
CA CYS A 364 -5.22 -8.70 -17.77
C CYS A 364 -6.63 -9.24 -18.00
N PRO A 365 -7.12 -10.13 -17.09
CA PRO A 365 -8.51 -10.58 -17.12
C PRO A 365 -9.50 -9.42 -17.05
N GLU A 366 -10.73 -9.68 -17.47
CA GLU A 366 -11.80 -8.69 -17.42
C GLU A 366 -11.97 -8.13 -16.01
N ASP A 367 -12.13 -6.82 -15.91
CA ASP A 367 -12.31 -6.09 -14.64
C ASP A 367 -13.45 -6.62 -13.76
N THR A 368 -14.42 -7.31 -14.37
CA THR A 368 -15.56 -7.93 -13.69
C THR A 368 -15.17 -9.14 -12.84
N LEU A 369 -14.08 -9.84 -13.16
CA LEU A 369 -13.60 -11.01 -12.43
C LEU A 369 -12.85 -10.65 -11.16
N ILE A 370 -12.20 -9.49 -11.12
CA ILE A 370 -11.38 -9.10 -9.94
C ILE A 370 -12.17 -9.07 -8.63
N PRO A 371 -13.37 -8.46 -8.54
CA PRO A 371 -14.16 -8.50 -7.31
C PRO A 371 -14.59 -9.91 -6.90
N ILE A 372 -14.84 -10.79 -7.86
CA ILE A 372 -15.22 -12.19 -7.61
C ILE A 372 -14.03 -12.92 -6.99
N ILE A 373 -12.84 -12.80 -7.61
CA ILE A 373 -11.61 -13.43 -7.13
C ILE A 373 -11.22 -12.89 -5.75
N GLN A 374 -11.35 -11.57 -5.53
CA GLN A 374 -11.11 -10.98 -4.21
C GLN A 374 -12.06 -11.54 -3.14
N LYS A 375 -13.34 -11.72 -3.47
CA LYS A 375 -14.31 -12.31 -2.54
C LYS A 375 -13.98 -13.78 -2.26
N ALA A 376 -13.65 -14.55 -3.29
CA ALA A 376 -13.24 -15.95 -3.12
C ALA A 376 -11.98 -16.06 -2.23
N SER A 377 -11.00 -15.18 -2.41
CA SER A 377 -9.79 -15.16 -1.57
C SER A 377 -10.10 -14.82 -0.11
N GLU A 378 -10.99 -13.85 0.14
CA GLU A 378 -11.44 -13.53 1.49
C GLU A 378 -12.13 -14.73 2.15
N ASP A 379 -13.05 -15.38 1.45
CA ASP A 379 -13.79 -16.53 1.99
C ASP A 379 -12.84 -17.69 2.31
N ILE A 380 -11.95 -18.07 1.39
CA ILE A 380 -10.95 -19.12 1.61
C ILE A 380 -10.09 -18.78 2.84
N LEU A 381 -9.56 -17.57 2.95
CA LEU A 381 -8.67 -17.21 4.06
C LEU A 381 -9.42 -17.19 5.40
N ARG A 382 -10.65 -16.68 5.44
CA ARG A 382 -11.47 -16.69 6.66
C ARG A 382 -11.82 -18.11 7.11
N ASP A 383 -12.14 -19.00 6.18
CA ASP A 383 -12.45 -20.40 6.48
C ASP A 383 -11.24 -21.13 7.09
N TYR A 384 -10.03 -20.68 6.77
CA TYR A 384 -8.78 -21.16 7.35
C TYR A 384 -8.27 -20.38 8.57
N GLY A 385 -9.11 -19.49 9.12
CA GLY A 385 -8.84 -18.77 10.37
C GLY A 385 -7.95 -17.54 10.23
N TYR A 386 -7.71 -17.05 9.02
CA TYR A 386 -7.03 -15.78 8.82
C TYR A 386 -8.03 -14.63 8.91
N LEU A 387 -7.63 -13.54 9.55
CA LEU A 387 -8.41 -12.33 9.69
C LEU A 387 -7.76 -11.16 8.96
N PRO A 388 -8.55 -10.29 8.30
CA PRO A 388 -7.98 -9.09 7.68
C PRO A 388 -7.50 -8.12 8.76
N TYR A 389 -6.31 -7.55 8.56
CA TYR A 389 -5.71 -6.62 9.53
C TYR A 389 -5.15 -5.35 8.91
N TYR A 390 -5.08 -5.28 7.59
CA TYR A 390 -4.48 -4.18 6.85
C TYR A 390 -5.09 -4.12 5.46
N MET A 391 -5.40 -2.90 5.00
CA MET A 391 -5.91 -2.72 3.65
C MET A 391 -5.60 -1.35 3.07
N TYR A 392 -5.46 -1.31 1.76
CA TYR A 392 -5.47 -0.04 1.02
C TYR A 392 -6.12 -0.21 -0.35
N ARG A 393 -6.63 0.89 -0.89
CA ARG A 393 -7.20 0.93 -2.24
C ARG A 393 -6.22 1.54 -3.22
N GLN A 394 -6.17 0.99 -4.39
CA GLN A 394 -5.36 1.56 -5.47
C GLN A 394 -6.18 2.59 -6.25
N LYS A 395 -5.56 3.75 -6.54
CA LYS A 395 -6.13 4.74 -7.44
C LYS A 395 -5.67 4.44 -8.85
N ASN A 396 -6.62 4.28 -9.79
CA ASN A 396 -6.29 4.24 -11.21
C ASN A 396 -5.76 5.62 -11.62
N LYS A 397 -4.52 5.68 -12.10
CA LYS A 397 -4.02 6.88 -12.77
C LYS A 397 -4.64 6.95 -14.17
N ALA A 398 -4.95 8.18 -14.61
CA ALA A 398 -5.51 8.44 -15.92
C ALA A 398 -4.81 7.65 -17.03
N GLY A 399 -5.57 6.92 -17.82
CA GLY A 399 -5.09 6.12 -18.97
C GLY A 399 -5.12 4.59 -18.77
N THR A 400 -5.57 4.08 -17.63
CA THR A 400 -5.92 2.67 -17.45
C THR A 400 -7.40 2.57 -17.13
N THR A 401 -8.11 1.86 -17.95
CA THR A 401 -9.55 1.69 -17.90
C THR A 401 -10.03 0.95 -16.67
N ARG A 402 -11.12 1.41 -16.09
CA ARG A 402 -12.30 0.68 -15.66
C ARG A 402 -12.45 0.29 -14.20
N ASN A 403 -11.46 0.07 -13.32
CA ASN A 403 -11.81 -0.35 -11.96
C ASN A 403 -11.17 0.52 -10.87
N THR A 404 -11.98 1.42 -10.28
CA THR A 404 -11.60 2.29 -9.16
C THR A 404 -11.66 1.61 -7.79
N ASN A 405 -12.04 0.32 -7.75
CA ASN A 405 -12.32 -0.42 -6.53
C ASN A 405 -11.29 -1.52 -6.22
N GLN A 406 -10.11 -1.45 -6.81
CA GLN A 406 -9.06 -2.43 -6.57
C GLN A 406 -8.49 -2.28 -5.16
N GLU A 407 -8.51 -3.37 -4.42
CA GLU A 407 -8.07 -3.44 -3.04
C GLU A 407 -6.86 -4.36 -2.89
N ASN A 408 -6.01 -4.01 -1.94
CA ASN A 408 -5.00 -4.91 -1.42
C ASN A 408 -5.32 -5.13 0.04
N VAL A 409 -5.42 -6.38 0.43
CA VAL A 409 -5.81 -6.77 1.79
C VAL A 409 -4.82 -7.80 2.31
N ALA A 410 -4.30 -7.57 3.50
CA ALA A 410 -3.49 -8.56 4.20
C ALA A 410 -4.32 -9.24 5.28
N TYR A 411 -4.17 -10.55 5.33
CA TYR A 411 -4.80 -11.45 6.28
C TYR A 411 -3.75 -12.14 7.10
N ALA A 412 -3.98 -12.32 8.39
CA ALA A 412 -3.06 -12.99 9.28
C ALA A 412 -3.78 -13.90 10.27
N LYS A 413 -3.07 -14.91 10.76
CA LYS A 413 -3.46 -15.63 11.97
C LYS A 413 -3.34 -14.69 13.17
N PRO A 414 -4.14 -14.83 14.22
CA PRO A 414 -4.06 -13.96 15.40
C PRO A 414 -2.64 -13.88 15.98
N GLY A 415 -2.12 -12.67 16.16
CA GLY A 415 -0.78 -12.40 16.68
C GLY A 415 0.35 -12.54 15.64
N LYS A 416 0.01 -12.65 14.34
CA LYS A 416 0.97 -12.74 13.22
C LYS A 416 0.85 -11.59 12.22
N GLU A 417 0.13 -10.57 12.59
CA GLU A 417 -0.05 -9.33 11.82
C GLU A 417 1.30 -8.62 11.65
N CYS A 418 1.44 -7.82 10.59
CA CYS A 418 2.60 -6.96 10.38
C CYS A 418 2.32 -5.55 10.95
N LEU A 419 2.94 -5.23 12.06
CA LEU A 419 2.76 -3.93 12.72
C LEU A 419 3.21 -2.77 11.84
N TYR A 420 4.37 -2.92 11.16
CA TYR A 420 4.88 -1.90 10.24
C TYR A 420 3.86 -1.47 9.17
N ASN A 421 3.10 -2.44 8.62
CA ASN A 421 2.11 -2.13 7.59
C ASN A 421 1.00 -1.21 8.11
N THR A 422 0.51 -1.46 9.33
CA THR A 422 -0.48 -0.59 9.99
C THR A 422 0.10 0.79 10.28
N LEU A 423 1.27 0.87 10.88
CA LEU A 423 1.91 2.15 11.25
C LEU A 423 2.15 3.05 10.03
N ILE A 424 2.67 2.49 8.93
CA ILE A 424 2.93 3.28 7.71
C ILE A 424 1.65 3.67 6.96
N MET A 425 0.61 2.82 6.98
CA MET A 425 -0.63 3.10 6.25
C MET A 425 -1.44 4.16 6.98
N GLU A 426 -1.60 4.03 8.28
CA GLU A 426 -2.40 4.96 9.07
C GLU A 426 -1.67 6.26 9.37
N GLU A 427 -0.37 6.36 9.01
CA GLU A 427 0.47 7.52 9.35
C GLU A 427 0.43 7.76 10.87
N TRP A 428 0.53 6.63 11.61
CA TRP A 428 0.42 6.64 13.06
C TRP A 428 1.59 7.34 13.71
N GLU A 429 2.78 7.12 13.18
CA GLU A 429 4.04 7.67 13.69
C GLU A 429 5.00 8.02 12.56
N THR A 430 6.12 8.62 12.88
CA THR A 430 7.18 8.88 11.90
C THR A 430 7.81 7.58 11.42
N ILE A 431 7.81 7.38 10.09
CA ILE A 431 8.52 6.29 9.43
C ILE A 431 9.77 6.85 8.77
N ALA A 432 10.93 6.65 9.38
CA ALA A 432 12.20 7.06 8.81
C ALA A 432 12.64 6.08 7.72
N ALA A 433 12.78 6.55 6.49
CA ALA A 433 13.22 5.72 5.37
C ALA A 433 14.68 6.00 5.03
N LEU A 434 15.51 4.96 5.10
CA LEU A 434 16.94 4.97 4.78
C LEU A 434 17.17 4.20 3.48
N GLY A 435 18.18 4.59 2.71
CA GLY A 435 18.53 3.98 1.42
C GLY A 435 17.94 4.72 0.23
N SER A 436 18.41 4.37 -0.99
CA SER A 436 18.00 5.02 -2.23
C SER A 436 16.51 4.84 -2.48
N GLY A 437 15.84 5.93 -2.91
CA GLY A 437 14.40 5.96 -3.16
C GLY A 437 13.54 5.88 -1.90
N GLY A 438 14.13 5.87 -0.72
CA GLY A 438 13.42 5.93 0.55
C GLY A 438 12.62 7.24 0.69
N SER A 439 11.39 7.15 1.17
CA SER A 439 10.50 8.29 1.40
C SER A 439 10.12 8.30 2.88
N THR A 440 10.83 9.09 3.67
CA THR A 440 10.50 9.30 5.08
C THR A 440 9.15 9.99 5.18
N LYS A 441 8.26 9.44 5.99
CA LYS A 441 7.00 10.07 6.40
C LYS A 441 7.20 10.68 7.78
N TYR A 442 7.34 11.98 7.84
CA TYR A 442 7.45 12.73 9.09
C TYR A 442 6.06 13.19 9.54
N VAL A 443 5.56 12.59 10.62
CA VAL A 443 4.25 12.91 11.20
C VAL A 443 4.43 14.01 12.26
N ILE A 444 3.70 15.10 12.09
CA ILE A 444 3.70 16.26 12.98
C ILE A 444 2.31 16.29 13.64
N HIS A 445 2.20 15.63 14.80
CA HIS A 445 0.93 15.40 15.49
C HIS A 445 0.23 16.70 15.89
N GLU A 446 0.98 17.71 16.36
CA GLU A 446 0.44 19.01 16.79
C GLU A 446 -0.25 19.77 15.65
N GLU A 447 0.19 19.55 14.41
CA GLU A 447 -0.36 20.19 13.23
C GLU A 447 -1.32 19.28 12.45
N ASN A 448 -1.50 18.02 12.89
CA ASN A 448 -2.22 16.99 12.14
C ASN A 448 -1.76 16.92 10.67
N ARG A 449 -0.44 16.97 10.46
CA ARG A 449 0.20 17.07 9.15
C ARG A 449 1.32 16.03 9.00
N MET A 450 1.50 15.55 7.78
CA MET A 450 2.60 14.67 7.41
C MET A 450 3.43 15.31 6.29
N GLU A 451 4.74 15.34 6.49
CA GLU A 451 5.70 15.74 5.48
C GLU A 451 6.44 14.54 4.91
N ARG A 452 6.92 14.68 3.68
CA ARG A 452 7.78 13.67 3.06
C ARG A 452 9.18 14.22 2.86
N ILE A 453 10.17 13.39 3.21
CA ILE A 453 11.58 13.66 2.97
C ILE A 453 12.10 12.54 2.09
N GLU A 454 12.41 12.88 0.84
CA GLU A 454 12.76 11.91 -0.19
C GLU A 454 14.28 11.76 -0.32
N ASN A 455 14.76 10.51 -0.35
CA ASN A 455 16.09 10.20 -0.85
C ASN A 455 16.07 10.10 -2.39
N VAL A 456 17.21 10.35 -3.01
CA VAL A 456 17.37 10.15 -4.47
C VAL A 456 17.15 8.69 -4.82
N LYS A 457 16.58 8.44 -6.00
CA LYS A 457 16.22 7.09 -6.45
C LYS A 457 17.40 6.32 -7.01
N SER A 458 18.31 7.01 -7.70
CA SER A 458 19.50 6.41 -8.31
C SER A 458 20.47 5.92 -7.24
N VAL A 459 20.94 4.69 -7.38
CA VAL A 459 21.98 4.11 -6.50
C VAL A 459 23.27 4.94 -6.58
N ASP A 460 23.67 5.35 -7.77
CA ASP A 460 24.88 6.15 -7.97
C ASP A 460 24.77 7.54 -7.32
N ASP A 461 23.64 8.22 -7.51
CA ASP A 461 23.39 9.51 -6.87
C ASP A 461 23.31 9.38 -5.35
N TYR A 462 22.75 8.28 -4.85
CA TYR A 462 22.67 8.03 -3.42
C TYR A 462 24.05 7.89 -2.78
N ILE A 463 24.93 7.10 -3.40
CA ILE A 463 26.32 6.93 -2.94
C ILE A 463 27.05 8.28 -2.98
N LEU A 464 26.94 9.01 -4.08
CA LEU A 464 27.66 10.27 -4.28
C LEU A 464 27.16 11.40 -3.37
N ARG A 465 25.85 11.44 -3.10
CA ARG A 465 25.16 12.53 -2.39
C ARG A 465 24.69 12.13 -0.99
N ILE A 466 25.35 11.17 -0.36
CA ILE A 466 24.89 10.64 0.93
C ILE A 466 24.81 11.72 2.02
N ASP A 467 25.77 12.66 2.04
CA ASP A 467 25.77 13.74 3.02
C ASP A 467 24.55 14.67 2.86
N GLU A 468 24.09 14.87 1.62
CA GLU A 468 22.86 15.62 1.34
C GLU A 468 21.62 14.85 1.85
N MET A 469 21.58 13.52 1.68
CA MET A 469 20.46 12.70 2.20
C MET A 469 20.38 12.77 3.73
N ILE A 470 21.53 12.78 4.39
CA ILE A 470 21.63 12.98 5.83
C ILE A 470 21.13 14.38 6.22
N GLU A 471 21.59 15.41 5.52
CA GLU A 471 21.20 16.81 5.79
C GLU A 471 19.68 17.03 5.67
N ARG A 472 19.04 16.43 4.65
CA ARG A 472 17.59 16.53 4.46
C ARG A 472 16.79 16.04 5.67
N LYS A 473 17.31 15.06 6.42
CA LYS A 473 16.65 14.45 7.58
C LYS A 473 16.89 15.18 8.90
N LYS A 474 17.82 16.14 8.95
CA LYS A 474 18.10 16.92 10.18
C LYS A 474 16.90 17.67 10.74
N LYS A 475 15.88 17.90 9.92
CA LYS A 475 14.63 18.54 10.35
C LYS A 475 13.67 17.62 11.13
N LEU A 476 13.95 16.31 11.20
CA LEU A 476 13.13 15.41 12.01
C LEU A 476 13.25 15.76 13.48
N TRP A 477 12.09 15.95 14.12
CA TRP A 477 11.97 16.23 15.58
C TRP A 477 12.68 17.52 16.07
N HIS A 478 12.80 18.51 15.17
CA HIS A 478 13.29 19.85 15.53
C HIS A 478 12.17 20.89 15.53
#